data_a7f9f68da82661621dfb62e8c0ab4fbc
#
_entry.id   a7f9f68da82661621dfb62e8c0ab4fbc
#
_cell.length_a   1.000
_cell.length_b   1.000
_cell.length_c   1.000
_cell.angle_alpha   90.00
_cell.angle_beta   90.00
_cell.angle_gamma   90.00
#
_symmetry.space_group_name_H-M   'P 1'
#
loop_
_entity.id
_entity.type
_entity.pdbx_description
1 polymer ?
#
loop_
_entity_poly.entity_id
_entity_poly.type
_entity_poly.pdbx_seq_one_letter_code
_entity_poly.pdbx_strand_id
1 'polypeptide(L)'
;MTIDDLNLKFLSDLKNNNNREWFAENKLNYEKHQAKLVSFAEKMMDCLSEHDKIEYKSGKKSVIRVYRDIRFSKDKSPYKTYSGMGFRRSSQLLRGGYYLHIEPGNSFVGGGFWEPNKEDLLKIRKGIEFDEGEFRKIISSEEFISVFGKLKGNQLKTCPKGFSKDSSAIDLLRYKQYLLTKE
;
A
#
# COMPACT_ATOMS: atom_id res chain seq x y z
N MET A 1 -7.93 -18.65 6.78
CA MET A 1 -7.19 -18.03 7.92
C MET A 1 -7.62 -16.59 7.99
N THR A 2 -7.99 -16.12 9.16
CA THR A 2 -8.46 -14.75 9.39
C THR A 2 -7.46 -14.02 10.27
N ILE A 3 -7.40 -12.70 10.13
CA ILE A 3 -6.78 -11.83 11.12
C ILE A 3 -7.80 -11.77 12.26
N ASP A 4 -7.42 -12.28 13.40
CA ASP A 4 -8.32 -12.43 14.54
C ASP A 4 -8.26 -11.24 15.52
N ASP A 5 -9.21 -11.23 16.44
CA ASP A 5 -9.32 -10.19 17.47
C ASP A 5 -8.05 -10.03 18.32
N LEU A 6 -7.25 -11.10 18.49
CA LEU A 6 -5.98 -11.03 19.22
C LEU A 6 -4.95 -10.14 18.52
N ASN A 7 -4.94 -10.15 17.17
CA ASN A 7 -4.05 -9.27 16.40
C ASN A 7 -4.48 -7.81 16.52
N LEU A 8 -5.77 -7.54 16.42
CA LEU A 8 -6.31 -6.18 16.59
C LEU A 8 -6.14 -5.69 18.04
N LYS A 9 -6.34 -6.58 19.01
CA LYS A 9 -6.12 -6.27 20.42
C LYS A 9 -4.67 -5.88 20.70
N PHE A 10 -3.68 -6.65 20.21
CA PHE A 10 -2.26 -6.29 20.38
C PHE A 10 -1.95 -4.89 19.84
N LEU A 11 -2.48 -4.54 18.64
CA LEU A 11 -2.27 -3.22 18.05
C LEU A 11 -2.95 -2.10 18.85
N SER A 12 -4.13 -2.36 19.42
CA SER A 12 -4.83 -1.41 20.30
C SER A 12 -4.05 -1.21 21.61
N ASP A 13 -3.57 -2.28 22.22
CA ASP A 13 -2.78 -2.22 23.46
C ASP A 13 -1.44 -1.47 23.20
N LEU A 14 -0.78 -1.74 22.08
CA LEU A 14 0.43 -1.03 21.67
C LEU A 14 0.18 0.47 21.40
N LYS A 15 -0.97 0.84 20.84
CA LYS A 15 -1.34 2.24 20.63
C LYS A 15 -1.45 3.01 21.93
N ASN A 16 -1.98 2.38 22.97
CA ASN A 16 -2.16 2.99 24.29
C ASN A 16 -0.86 3.00 25.13
N ASN A 17 0.12 2.15 24.79
CA ASN A 17 1.33 1.94 25.56
C ASN A 17 2.59 1.96 24.67
N ASN A 18 2.71 2.96 23.79
CA ASN A 18 3.75 2.99 22.75
C ASN A 18 5.11 3.45 23.30
N ASN A 19 5.71 2.63 24.17
CA ASN A 19 7.03 2.82 24.76
C ASN A 19 7.83 1.51 24.76
N ARG A 20 9.13 1.58 25.07
CA ARG A 20 10.04 0.44 25.00
C ARG A 20 9.86 -0.54 26.14
N GLU A 21 9.51 -0.06 27.31
CA GLU A 21 9.31 -0.83 28.53
C GLU A 21 8.13 -1.79 28.34
N TRP A 22 6.97 -1.26 27.99
CA TRP A 22 5.76 -2.06 27.72
C TRP A 22 6.01 -3.06 26.58
N PHE A 23 6.70 -2.65 25.51
CA PHE A 23 6.97 -3.55 24.40
C PHE A 23 7.87 -4.71 24.80
N ALA A 24 8.86 -4.49 25.66
CA ALA A 24 9.72 -5.53 26.19
C ALA A 24 8.95 -6.54 27.03
N GLU A 25 8.04 -6.07 27.91
CA GLU A 25 7.15 -6.92 28.72
C GLU A 25 6.17 -7.73 27.86
N ASN A 26 5.73 -7.17 26.73
CA ASN A 26 4.77 -7.78 25.81
C ASN A 26 5.41 -8.44 24.58
N LYS A 27 6.70 -8.72 24.63
CA LYS A 27 7.46 -9.27 23.49
C LYS A 27 6.90 -10.61 22.99
N LEU A 28 6.48 -11.50 23.87
CA LEU A 28 5.86 -12.78 23.51
C LEU A 28 4.52 -12.59 22.76
N ASN A 29 3.73 -11.59 23.14
CA ASN A 29 2.50 -11.24 22.42
C ASN A 29 2.80 -10.69 21.03
N TYR A 30 3.83 -9.85 20.90
CA TYR A 30 4.32 -9.39 19.62
C TYR A 30 4.80 -10.52 18.71
N GLU A 31 5.56 -11.48 19.24
CA GLU A 31 6.05 -12.62 18.47
C GLU A 31 4.89 -13.50 17.95
N LYS A 32 3.88 -13.75 18.78
CA LYS A 32 2.66 -14.46 18.37
C LYS A 32 1.89 -13.69 17.28
N HIS A 33 1.72 -12.38 17.46
CA HIS A 33 1.12 -11.49 16.48
C HIS A 33 1.89 -11.54 15.15
N GLN A 34 3.22 -11.39 15.19
CA GLN A 34 4.09 -11.44 14.02
C GLN A 34 4.03 -12.78 13.29
N ALA A 35 4.03 -13.90 14.01
CA ALA A 35 3.93 -15.23 13.41
C ALA A 35 2.63 -15.42 12.61
N LYS A 36 1.51 -14.93 13.15
CA LYS A 36 0.20 -14.97 12.46
C LYS A 36 0.22 -14.10 11.19
N LEU A 37 0.80 -12.89 11.26
CA LEU A 37 0.93 -12.01 10.09
C LEU A 37 1.80 -12.66 9.00
N VAL A 38 2.90 -13.30 9.37
CA VAL A 38 3.78 -14.01 8.43
C VAL A 38 3.02 -15.13 7.71
N SER A 39 2.34 -15.99 8.46
CA SER A 39 1.54 -17.07 7.89
C SER A 39 0.38 -16.57 7.02
N PHE A 40 -0.25 -15.44 7.43
CA PHE A 40 -1.28 -14.81 6.62
C PHE A 40 -0.70 -14.25 5.30
N ALA A 41 0.46 -13.59 5.35
CA ALA A 41 1.13 -13.05 4.18
C ALA A 41 1.53 -14.16 3.17
N GLU A 42 1.95 -15.33 3.64
CA GLU A 42 2.25 -16.48 2.76
C GLU A 42 1.02 -16.94 2.01
N LYS A 43 -0.11 -17.12 2.69
CA LYS A 43 -1.38 -17.49 2.05
C LYS A 43 -1.89 -16.41 1.08
N MET A 44 -1.71 -15.14 1.42
CA MET A 44 -2.07 -14.04 0.51
C MET A 44 -1.22 -14.06 -0.77
N MET A 45 0.08 -14.39 -0.67
CA MET A 45 0.92 -14.54 -1.87
C MET A 45 0.44 -15.72 -2.73
N ASP A 46 0.07 -16.85 -2.13
CA ASP A 46 -0.47 -18.00 -2.86
C ASP A 46 -1.76 -17.60 -3.62
N CYS A 47 -2.74 -17.02 -2.93
CA CYS A 47 -3.99 -16.57 -3.55
C CYS A 47 -3.77 -15.51 -4.64
N LEU A 48 -2.91 -14.53 -4.42
CA LEU A 48 -2.61 -13.51 -5.43
C LEU A 48 -1.90 -14.10 -6.64
N SER A 49 -1.07 -15.14 -6.44
CA SER A 49 -0.34 -15.81 -7.52
C SER A 49 -1.22 -16.62 -8.45
N GLU A 50 -2.46 -16.96 -8.05
CA GLU A 50 -3.46 -17.58 -8.92
C GLU A 50 -3.96 -16.61 -10.02
N HIS A 51 -3.88 -15.30 -9.78
CA HIS A 51 -4.45 -14.26 -10.64
C HIS A 51 -3.41 -13.32 -11.26
N ASP A 52 -2.21 -13.22 -10.63
CA ASP A 52 -1.17 -12.29 -11.08
C ASP A 52 0.23 -12.84 -10.79
N LYS A 53 1.22 -12.34 -11.52
CA LYS A 53 2.63 -12.69 -11.28
C LYS A 53 3.16 -11.90 -10.10
N ILE A 54 3.23 -12.53 -8.96
CA ILE A 54 3.70 -11.94 -7.70
C ILE A 54 5.16 -12.36 -7.44
N GLU A 55 5.98 -11.41 -6.99
CA GLU A 55 7.34 -11.70 -6.51
C GLU A 55 7.23 -12.53 -5.22
N TYR A 56 7.49 -13.84 -5.33
CA TYR A 56 7.38 -14.73 -4.19
C TYR A 56 8.54 -14.48 -3.22
N LYS A 57 8.21 -13.96 -2.06
CA LYS A 57 9.12 -13.76 -0.93
C LYS A 57 8.59 -14.55 0.26
N SER A 58 9.44 -14.76 1.28
CA SER A 58 8.91 -15.28 2.54
C SER A 58 7.89 -14.31 3.15
N GLY A 59 6.84 -14.81 3.81
CA GLY A 59 5.85 -13.97 4.48
C GLY A 59 6.48 -12.91 5.39
N LYS A 60 7.60 -13.26 6.08
CA LYS A 60 8.38 -12.32 6.90
C LYS A 60 8.88 -11.09 6.12
N LYS A 61 9.26 -11.25 4.84
CA LYS A 61 9.71 -10.12 3.99
C LYS A 61 8.56 -9.27 3.46
N SER A 62 7.36 -9.83 3.42
CA SER A 62 6.15 -9.10 3.01
C SER A 62 5.59 -8.24 4.14
N VAL A 63 5.77 -8.65 5.40
CA VAL A 63 5.32 -7.89 6.57
C VAL A 63 6.28 -6.76 6.87
N ILE A 64 5.75 -5.54 7.02
CA ILE A 64 6.56 -4.37 7.38
C ILE A 64 7.03 -4.46 8.84
N ARG A 65 8.21 -3.91 9.12
CA ARG A 65 8.76 -3.86 10.48
C ARG A 65 7.91 -2.97 11.40
N VAL A 66 7.77 -3.35 12.66
CA VAL A 66 7.04 -2.60 13.69
C VAL A 66 7.72 -1.28 14.05
N TYR A 67 9.03 -1.20 13.97
CA TYR A 67 9.80 0.00 14.35
C TYR A 67 9.53 1.18 13.40
N ARG A 68 9.36 2.37 13.97
CA ARG A 68 9.27 3.63 13.24
C ARG A 68 10.66 4.23 13.02
N ASP A 69 10.82 4.98 11.94
CA ASP A 69 11.94 5.90 11.78
C ASP A 69 11.52 7.25 12.38
N ILE A 70 12.03 7.53 13.57
CA ILE A 70 11.65 8.72 14.35
C ILE A 70 12.67 9.85 14.28
N ARG A 71 13.72 9.71 13.46
CA ARG A 71 14.82 10.70 13.39
C ARG A 71 14.30 12.10 13.10
N PHE A 72 13.42 12.24 12.14
CA PHE A 72 12.85 13.52 11.70
C PHE A 72 11.37 13.71 12.13
N SER A 73 10.82 12.81 12.92
CA SER A 73 9.44 12.90 13.39
C SER A 73 9.34 13.75 14.65
N LYS A 74 8.28 14.57 14.76
CA LYS A 74 7.91 15.25 16.03
C LYS A 74 7.40 14.23 17.06
N ASP A 75 6.61 13.26 16.61
CA ASP A 75 6.18 12.15 17.45
C ASP A 75 7.31 11.13 17.57
N LYS A 76 7.77 10.91 18.80
CA LYS A 76 8.88 10.02 19.15
C LYS A 76 8.43 8.61 19.57
N SER A 77 7.17 8.26 19.42
CA SER A 77 6.66 6.90 19.66
C SER A 77 7.44 5.90 18.82
N PRO A 78 8.06 4.86 19.42
CA PRO A 78 9.04 4.02 18.74
C PRO A 78 8.42 3.00 17.77
N TYR A 79 7.14 2.68 17.93
CA TYR A 79 6.48 1.60 17.18
C TYR A 79 5.33 2.10 16.32
N LYS A 80 5.05 1.37 15.22
CA LYS A 80 3.85 1.54 14.42
C LYS A 80 2.66 0.90 15.15
N THR A 81 1.54 1.59 15.17
CA THR A 81 0.28 1.10 15.76
C THR A 81 -0.59 0.32 14.77
N TYR A 82 0.00 -0.05 13.66
CA TYR A 82 -0.60 -0.83 12.58
C TYR A 82 0.38 -1.86 12.04
N SER A 83 -0.14 -2.88 11.40
CA SER A 83 0.63 -3.83 10.62
C SER A 83 0.36 -3.64 9.13
N GLY A 84 1.38 -3.80 8.31
CA GLY A 84 1.23 -3.70 6.87
C GLY A 84 1.90 -4.88 6.17
N MET A 85 1.36 -5.26 5.02
CA MET A 85 1.92 -6.28 4.15
C MET A 85 1.96 -5.78 2.73
N GLY A 86 3.11 -5.94 2.06
CA GLY A 86 3.29 -5.53 0.66
C GLY A 86 3.60 -6.72 -0.24
N PHE A 87 2.91 -6.78 -1.38
CA PHE A 87 3.05 -7.83 -2.37
C PHE A 87 3.36 -7.19 -3.73
N ARG A 88 4.57 -7.38 -4.23
CA ARG A 88 5.02 -6.77 -5.49
C ARG A 88 4.68 -7.67 -6.67
N ARG A 89 4.31 -7.06 -7.78
CA ARG A 89 4.21 -7.73 -9.07
C ARG A 89 5.62 -7.96 -9.63
N SER A 90 5.85 -9.12 -10.23
CA SER A 90 7.17 -9.53 -10.71
C SER A 90 7.36 -9.42 -12.22
N SER A 91 6.34 -8.96 -12.96
CA SER A 91 6.44 -8.85 -14.41
C SER A 91 7.22 -7.58 -14.81
N GLN A 92 7.89 -7.62 -15.98
CA GLN A 92 8.63 -6.46 -16.50
C GLN A 92 7.72 -5.29 -16.89
N LEU A 93 6.51 -5.57 -17.36
CA LEU A 93 5.56 -4.58 -17.86
C LEU A 93 4.54 -4.16 -16.81
N LEU A 94 4.11 -5.09 -15.97
CA LEU A 94 3.08 -4.87 -14.95
C LEU A 94 3.76 -4.72 -13.60
N ARG A 95 4.27 -3.53 -13.32
CA ARG A 95 4.92 -3.18 -12.05
C ARG A 95 3.92 -2.55 -11.08
N GLY A 96 4.33 -2.40 -9.84
CA GLY A 96 3.44 -1.99 -8.76
C GLY A 96 3.18 -3.14 -7.82
N GLY A 97 2.03 -3.16 -7.13
CA GLY A 97 1.72 -4.24 -6.21
C GLY A 97 0.45 -4.01 -5.42
N TYR A 98 0.29 -4.88 -4.42
CA TYR A 98 -0.82 -4.89 -3.50
C TYR A 98 -0.32 -4.59 -2.09
N TYR A 99 -1.19 -4.02 -1.29
CA TYR A 99 -0.90 -3.65 0.08
C TYR A 99 -2.10 -3.93 0.97
N LEU A 100 -1.85 -4.52 2.13
CA LEU A 100 -2.83 -4.69 3.18
C LEU A 100 -2.40 -3.89 4.40
N HIS A 101 -3.28 -3.02 4.89
CA HIS A 101 -3.14 -2.28 6.13
C HIS A 101 -4.08 -2.83 7.16
N ILE A 102 -3.56 -3.13 8.34
CA ILE A 102 -4.30 -3.68 9.47
C ILE A 102 -4.12 -2.74 10.63
N GLU A 103 -5.17 -2.02 10.95
CA GLU A 103 -5.24 -1.09 12.06
C GLU A 103 -6.65 -1.12 12.65
N PRO A 104 -6.81 -1.20 13.97
CA PRO A 104 -8.14 -1.15 14.58
C PRO A 104 -8.93 0.09 14.15
N GLY A 105 -10.07 -0.15 13.46
CA GLY A 105 -10.95 0.90 12.95
C GLY A 105 -10.48 1.65 11.70
N ASN A 106 -9.33 1.25 11.11
CA ASN A 106 -8.78 1.92 9.92
C ASN A 106 -8.05 0.94 8.98
N SER A 107 -8.55 -0.30 8.87
CA SER A 107 -7.96 -1.31 7.99
C SER A 107 -8.40 -1.10 6.55
N PHE A 108 -7.49 -1.32 5.60
CA PHE A 108 -7.80 -1.22 4.17
C PHE A 108 -6.91 -2.12 3.32
N VAL A 109 -7.38 -2.45 2.15
CA VAL A 109 -6.58 -3.02 1.06
C VAL A 109 -6.24 -1.94 0.05
N GLY A 110 -5.06 -2.03 -0.55
CA GLY A 110 -4.64 -1.10 -1.58
C GLY A 110 -3.97 -1.81 -2.75
N GLY A 111 -3.97 -1.15 -3.89
CA GLY A 111 -3.28 -1.60 -5.09
C GLY A 111 -2.78 -0.42 -5.90
N GLY A 112 -1.82 -0.69 -6.79
CA GLY A 112 -1.28 0.32 -7.66
C GLY A 112 0.24 0.45 -7.61
N PHE A 113 0.75 1.64 -7.95
CA PHE A 113 2.18 1.89 -7.97
C PHE A 113 2.53 3.00 -6.97
N TRP A 114 2.96 2.57 -5.78
CA TRP A 114 3.48 3.44 -4.74
C TRP A 114 4.91 3.84 -5.08
N GLU A 115 5.18 5.15 -5.12
CA GLU A 115 6.51 5.73 -5.39
C GLU A 115 7.23 5.16 -6.62
N PRO A 116 6.62 5.25 -7.82
CA PRO A 116 7.29 4.85 -9.05
C PRO A 116 8.58 5.67 -9.23
N ASN A 117 9.64 5.04 -9.71
CA ASN A 117 10.83 5.78 -10.13
C ASN A 117 10.51 6.68 -11.34
N LYS A 118 11.45 7.56 -11.71
CA LYS A 118 11.25 8.54 -12.79
C LYS A 118 10.90 7.90 -14.14
N GLU A 119 11.52 6.77 -14.46
CA GLU A 119 11.32 6.06 -15.72
C GLU A 119 9.94 5.40 -15.76
N ASP A 120 9.56 4.71 -14.69
CA ASP A 120 8.24 4.08 -14.58
C ASP A 120 7.13 5.13 -14.60
N LEU A 121 7.31 6.24 -13.88
CA LEU A 121 6.34 7.34 -13.87
C LEU A 121 6.19 7.98 -15.24
N LEU A 122 7.29 8.14 -15.97
CA LEU A 122 7.26 8.64 -17.34
C LEU A 122 6.51 7.67 -18.28
N LYS A 123 6.76 6.35 -18.17
CA LYS A 123 6.04 5.34 -18.96
C LYS A 123 4.54 5.34 -18.66
N ILE A 124 4.16 5.42 -17.40
CA ILE A 124 2.74 5.51 -17.01
C ILE A 124 2.09 6.75 -17.61
N ARG A 125 2.72 7.92 -17.48
CA ARG A 125 2.20 9.18 -18.05
C ARG A 125 2.08 9.13 -19.58
N LYS A 126 3.08 8.60 -20.26
CA LYS A 126 3.00 8.42 -21.73
C LYS A 126 1.90 7.46 -22.15
N GLY A 127 1.68 6.38 -21.40
CA GLY A 127 0.57 5.46 -21.62
C GLY A 127 -0.78 6.15 -21.46
N ILE A 128 -0.95 6.96 -20.41
CA ILE A 128 -2.18 7.72 -20.16
C ILE A 128 -2.38 8.79 -21.26
N GLU A 129 -1.33 9.50 -21.69
CA GLU A 129 -1.41 10.49 -22.75
C GLU A 129 -1.75 9.85 -24.10
N PHE A 130 -1.23 8.64 -24.34
CA PHE A 130 -1.49 7.89 -25.58
C PHE A 130 -2.93 7.39 -25.67
N ASP A 131 -3.47 6.88 -24.57
CA ASP A 131 -4.84 6.36 -24.50
C ASP A 131 -5.59 6.85 -23.24
N GLU A 132 -5.79 8.18 -23.20
CA GLU A 132 -6.53 8.83 -22.14
C GLU A 132 -7.98 8.32 -22.05
N GLY A 133 -8.60 8.09 -23.22
CA GLY A 133 -10.00 7.68 -23.29
C GLY A 133 -10.24 6.37 -22.59
N GLU A 134 -9.42 5.36 -22.82
CA GLU A 134 -9.53 4.05 -22.14
C GLU A 134 -9.27 4.19 -20.65
N PHE A 135 -8.24 4.93 -20.26
CA PHE A 135 -7.94 5.13 -18.84
C PHE A 135 -9.09 5.83 -18.11
N ARG A 136 -9.67 6.89 -18.71
CA ARG A 136 -10.84 7.59 -18.16
C ARG A 136 -12.06 6.67 -18.07
N LYS A 137 -12.33 5.87 -19.09
CA LYS A 137 -13.42 4.90 -19.09
C LYS A 137 -13.32 3.93 -17.91
N ILE A 138 -12.10 3.43 -17.61
CA ILE A 138 -11.87 2.54 -16.48
C ILE A 138 -12.16 3.26 -15.16
N ILE A 139 -11.56 4.42 -14.90
CA ILE A 139 -11.68 5.10 -13.60
C ILE A 139 -13.03 5.78 -13.37
N SER A 140 -13.85 5.95 -14.41
CA SER A 140 -15.22 6.48 -14.35
C SER A 140 -16.30 5.39 -14.41
N SER A 141 -15.94 4.11 -14.53
CA SER A 141 -16.92 3.02 -14.56
C SER A 141 -17.65 2.91 -13.21
N GLU A 142 -18.91 2.50 -13.25
CA GLU A 142 -19.71 2.27 -12.04
C GLU A 142 -19.04 1.26 -11.10
N GLU A 143 -18.46 0.20 -11.66
CA GLU A 143 -17.71 -0.80 -10.91
C GLU A 143 -16.53 -0.17 -10.17
N PHE A 144 -15.69 0.61 -10.87
CA PHE A 144 -14.53 1.27 -10.25
C PHE A 144 -14.96 2.24 -9.15
N ILE A 145 -15.96 3.08 -9.43
CA ILE A 145 -16.45 4.08 -8.47
C ILE A 145 -17.06 3.41 -7.24
N SER A 146 -17.84 2.35 -7.42
CA SER A 146 -18.47 1.62 -6.29
C SER A 146 -17.45 0.95 -5.38
N VAL A 147 -16.33 0.45 -5.94
CA VAL A 147 -15.30 -0.26 -5.17
C VAL A 147 -14.28 0.70 -4.57
N PHE A 148 -13.75 1.65 -5.36
CA PHE A 148 -12.60 2.48 -4.99
C PHE A 148 -12.93 3.97 -4.81
N GLY A 149 -14.09 4.41 -5.28
CA GLY A 149 -14.50 5.81 -5.32
C GLY A 149 -13.74 6.60 -6.38
N LYS A 150 -12.44 6.80 -6.17
CA LYS A 150 -11.57 7.56 -7.08
C LYS A 150 -10.13 7.09 -7.02
N LEU A 151 -9.38 7.41 -8.08
CA LEU A 151 -7.93 7.30 -8.10
C LEU A 151 -7.31 8.16 -6.98
N LYS A 152 -6.35 7.59 -6.25
CA LYS A 152 -5.63 8.25 -5.14
C LYS A 152 -4.16 8.44 -5.48
N GLY A 153 -3.52 9.40 -4.83
CA GLY A 153 -2.09 9.69 -4.98
C GLY A 153 -1.81 11.19 -4.88
N ASN A 154 -0.57 11.52 -4.53
CA ASN A 154 -0.10 12.89 -4.50
C ASN A 154 0.01 13.44 -5.93
N GLN A 155 -0.28 14.72 -6.10
CA GLN A 155 -0.19 15.39 -7.41
C GLN A 155 0.86 16.51 -7.40
N LEU A 156 1.42 16.79 -8.57
CA LEU A 156 2.20 17.98 -8.81
C LEU A 156 1.27 19.21 -8.88
N LYS A 157 1.74 20.34 -8.38
CA LYS A 157 1.03 21.62 -8.52
C LYS A 157 1.09 22.15 -9.96
N THR A 158 2.14 21.79 -10.69
CA THR A 158 2.43 22.26 -12.05
C THR A 158 2.41 21.08 -13.04
N CYS A 159 2.48 21.41 -14.34
CA CYS A 159 2.61 20.44 -15.40
C CYS A 159 3.91 19.63 -15.24
N PRO A 160 3.89 18.30 -15.39
CA PRO A 160 5.11 17.51 -15.37
C PRO A 160 5.98 17.80 -16.60
N LYS A 161 7.31 17.75 -16.41
CA LYS A 161 8.28 18.02 -17.51
C LYS A 161 8.07 17.04 -18.68
N GLY A 162 8.02 17.59 -19.88
CA GLY A 162 7.87 16.83 -21.13
C GLY A 162 6.42 16.60 -21.56
N PHE A 163 5.45 17.22 -20.89
CA PHE A 163 4.04 17.18 -21.24
C PHE A 163 3.49 18.60 -21.48
N SER A 164 2.39 18.72 -22.21
CA SER A 164 1.72 19.99 -22.41
C SER A 164 0.83 20.34 -21.21
N LYS A 165 0.84 21.61 -20.81
CA LYS A 165 -0.11 22.14 -19.84
C LYS A 165 -1.56 22.15 -20.36
N ASP A 166 -1.71 22.18 -21.68
CA ASP A 166 -2.99 22.20 -22.39
C ASP A 166 -3.47 20.79 -22.77
N SER A 167 -2.77 19.73 -22.29
CA SER A 167 -3.20 18.34 -22.46
C SER A 167 -4.53 18.09 -21.77
N SER A 168 -5.47 17.44 -22.45
CA SER A 168 -6.75 17.00 -21.87
C SER A 168 -6.55 16.07 -20.67
N ALA A 169 -5.45 15.30 -20.65
CA ALA A 169 -5.09 14.39 -19.58
C ALA A 169 -4.32 15.05 -18.43
N ILE A 170 -4.14 16.38 -18.40
CA ILE A 170 -3.23 17.04 -17.46
C ILE A 170 -3.53 16.74 -15.99
N ASP A 171 -4.79 16.59 -15.60
CA ASP A 171 -5.22 16.21 -14.26
C ASP A 171 -4.70 14.82 -13.87
N LEU A 172 -4.66 13.87 -14.80
CA LEU A 172 -4.14 12.51 -14.62
C LEU A 172 -2.61 12.49 -14.64
N LEU A 173 -1.99 13.28 -15.53
CA LEU A 173 -0.52 13.35 -15.68
C LEU A 173 0.16 13.98 -14.44
N ARG A 174 -0.54 14.78 -13.64
CA ARG A 174 -0.02 15.38 -12.41
C ARG A 174 0.20 14.38 -11.29
N TYR A 175 -0.41 13.20 -11.32
CA TYR A 175 -0.20 12.20 -10.30
C TYR A 175 1.28 11.77 -10.22
N LYS A 176 1.79 11.65 -8.98
CA LYS A 176 3.11 11.08 -8.66
C LYS A 176 3.04 9.61 -8.33
N GLN A 177 1.84 9.14 -8.03
CA GLN A 177 1.50 7.79 -7.63
C GLN A 177 0.10 7.49 -8.16
N TYR A 178 -0.15 6.23 -8.50
CA TYR A 178 -1.46 5.79 -8.98
C TYR A 178 -1.94 4.68 -8.06
N LEU A 179 -2.82 5.03 -7.14
CA LEU A 179 -3.22 4.17 -6.02
C LEU A 179 -4.72 4.01 -5.94
N LEU A 180 -5.13 2.84 -5.52
CA LEU A 180 -6.51 2.48 -5.20
C LEU A 180 -6.53 1.96 -3.76
N THR A 181 -7.58 2.25 -3.01
CA THR A 181 -7.79 1.69 -1.67
C THR A 181 -9.25 1.38 -1.45
N LYS A 182 -9.51 0.29 -0.71
CA LYS A 182 -10.83 -0.13 -0.25
C LYS A 182 -10.75 -0.44 1.25
N GLU A 183 -11.57 0.22 2.05
CA GLU A 183 -11.80 -0.06 3.47
C GLU A 183 -12.71 -1.27 3.66
#